data_57445b9cf42d331492fa3b34a1c12ca0
#
_entry.id   57445b9cf42d331492fa3b34a1c12ca0
#
_cell.length_a   1.000
_cell.length_b   1.000
_cell.length_c   1.000
_cell.angle_alpha   90.00
_cell.angle_beta   90.00
_cell.angle_gamma   90.00
#
_symmetry.space_group_name_H-M   'P 1'
#
loop_
_entity.id
_entity.type
_entity.pdbx_description
1 polymer ?
#
loop_
_entity_poly.entity_id
_entity_poly.type
_entity_poly.pdbx_seq_one_letter_code
_entity_poly.pdbx_strand_id
1 'polypeptide(L)'
;RRAPLTTLLRALGVVDNDELLSMFADVDNDPQHQYMKSTLERDTNVLSQDEAFIEFYRRLRPGEPTNVQNARNLMENLFFNPRLYDLGKVGRYKLNRRLDLDINSDETNLTKEDLVSVVRKMILVNNGQESPDDIDHLGNRRIRAVGELLQNSMRVGFLRMERVIRERMTIQPDPSIFT
;
A
#
# COMPACT_ATOMS: atom_id res chain seq x y z
N ARG A 1 -7.71 8.95 6.07
CA ARG A 1 -8.10 8.24 7.30
C ARG A 1 -6.86 7.68 7.96
N ARG A 2 -6.81 7.68 9.29
CA ARG A 2 -5.61 7.30 10.04
C ARG A 2 -5.84 5.95 10.72
N ALA A 3 -4.87 5.04 10.60
CA ALA A 3 -4.80 3.80 11.37
C ALA A 3 -3.48 3.78 12.15
N PRO A 4 -3.41 3.13 13.32
CA PRO A 4 -2.15 2.89 14.00
C PRO A 4 -1.24 2.05 13.11
N LEU A 5 0.06 2.32 13.16
CA LEU A 5 1.05 1.57 12.40
C LEU A 5 1.13 0.12 12.88
N THR A 6 1.01 -0.09 14.17
CA THR A 6 0.99 -1.41 14.82
C THR A 6 -0.12 -2.30 14.27
N THR A 7 -1.30 -1.76 14.02
CA THR A 7 -2.40 -2.49 13.35
C THR A 7 -1.97 -2.97 11.96
N LEU A 8 -1.26 -2.15 11.17
CA LEU A 8 -0.75 -2.54 9.86
C LEU A 8 0.28 -3.66 9.96
N LEU A 9 1.27 -3.53 10.86
CA LEU A 9 2.33 -4.52 11.04
C LEU A 9 1.78 -5.86 11.54
N ARG A 10 0.80 -5.84 12.43
CA ARG A 10 0.09 -7.06 12.87
C ARG A 10 -0.67 -7.73 11.73
N ALA A 11 -1.33 -6.97 10.88
CA ALA A 11 -1.97 -7.50 9.68
C ALA A 11 -0.96 -8.14 8.72
N LEU A 12 0.28 -7.64 8.67
CA LEU A 12 1.39 -8.23 7.90
C LEU A 12 1.99 -9.49 8.53
N GLY A 13 1.56 -9.86 9.75
CA GLY A 13 1.93 -11.09 10.43
C GLY A 13 2.85 -10.92 11.64
N VAL A 14 3.26 -9.69 11.98
CA VAL A 14 4.06 -9.42 13.19
C VAL A 14 3.09 -9.16 14.34
N VAL A 15 2.71 -10.20 15.07
CA VAL A 15 1.63 -10.11 16.08
C VAL A 15 2.19 -9.79 17.46
N ASP A 16 3.38 -10.29 17.79
CA ASP A 16 3.98 -10.11 19.09
C ASP A 16 4.51 -8.70 19.33
N ASN A 17 4.25 -8.15 20.53
CA ASN A 17 4.68 -6.81 20.91
C ASN A 17 6.19 -6.71 21.04
N ASP A 18 6.84 -7.73 21.60
CA ASP A 18 8.28 -7.73 21.79
C ASP A 18 9.01 -7.83 20.45
N GLU A 19 8.45 -8.60 19.51
CA GLU A 19 8.94 -8.67 18.14
C GLU A 19 8.81 -7.31 17.44
N LEU A 20 7.66 -6.63 17.56
CA LEU A 20 7.44 -5.29 17.03
C LEU A 20 8.42 -4.26 17.58
N LEU A 21 8.67 -4.28 18.89
CA LEU A 21 9.62 -3.36 19.52
C LEU A 21 11.06 -3.66 19.11
N SER A 22 11.45 -4.94 19.08
CA SER A 22 12.79 -5.36 18.69
C SER A 22 13.14 -5.01 17.25
N MET A 23 12.16 -5.08 16.34
CA MET A 23 12.31 -4.77 14.91
C MET A 23 12.75 -3.31 14.66
N PHE A 24 12.40 -2.39 15.57
CA PHE A 24 12.71 -0.96 15.45
C PHE A 24 13.61 -0.42 16.55
N ALA A 25 14.10 -1.26 17.45
CA ALA A 25 14.89 -0.85 18.62
C ALA A 25 16.15 -0.06 18.27
N ASP A 26 16.74 -0.32 17.11
CA ASP A 26 17.94 0.37 16.63
C ASP A 26 17.67 1.80 16.12
N VAL A 27 16.45 2.07 15.65
CA VAL A 27 16.07 3.38 15.07
C VAL A 27 15.14 4.18 16.01
N ASP A 28 14.35 3.52 16.86
CA ASP A 28 13.41 4.13 17.81
C ASP A 28 14.05 4.21 19.23
N ASN A 29 15.24 4.79 19.29
CA ASN A 29 16.08 4.82 20.48
C ASN A 29 16.08 6.16 21.24
N ASP A 30 15.33 7.17 20.78
CA ASP A 30 15.22 8.46 21.45
C ASP A 30 14.41 8.33 22.75
N PRO A 31 14.99 8.63 23.92
CA PRO A 31 14.27 8.55 25.20
C PRO A 31 13.04 9.46 25.28
N GLN A 32 13.03 10.57 24.54
CA GLN A 32 11.93 11.54 24.54
C GLN A 32 10.81 11.17 23.57
N HIS A 33 11.12 10.41 22.53
CA HIS A 33 10.20 10.10 21.42
C HIS A 33 10.24 8.62 21.04
N GLN A 34 9.65 7.76 21.88
CA GLN A 34 9.49 6.32 21.56
C GLN A 34 8.20 6.10 20.76
N TYR A 35 8.29 6.20 19.44
CA TYR A 35 7.12 6.15 18.54
C TYR A 35 6.41 4.79 18.58
N MET A 36 7.15 3.69 18.53
CA MET A 36 6.56 2.35 18.51
C MET A 36 5.88 2.03 19.83
N LYS A 37 6.52 2.32 20.96
CA LYS A 37 5.95 2.10 22.30
C LYS A 37 4.69 2.94 22.51
N SER A 38 4.74 4.25 22.19
CA SER A 38 3.59 5.15 22.31
C SER A 38 2.43 4.72 21.40
N THR A 39 2.72 4.12 20.25
CA THR A 39 1.69 3.61 19.35
C THR A 39 1.07 2.33 19.88
N LEU A 40 1.86 1.42 20.44
CA LEU A 40 1.39 0.19 21.09
C LEU A 40 0.49 0.48 22.30
N GLU A 41 0.85 1.46 23.11
CA GLU A 41 0.03 1.89 24.28
C GLU A 41 -1.35 2.41 23.86
N ARG A 42 -1.48 2.95 22.65
CA ARG A 42 -2.75 3.43 22.09
C ARG A 42 -3.53 2.34 21.34
N ASP A 43 -2.85 1.32 20.86
CA ASP A 43 -3.41 0.22 20.05
C ASP A 43 -3.65 -1.03 20.92
N THR A 44 -4.39 -0.86 21.99
CA THR A 44 -4.66 -1.93 22.98
C THR A 44 -5.72 -2.93 22.55
N ASN A 45 -6.49 -2.62 21.49
CA ASN A 45 -7.67 -3.40 21.10
C ASN A 45 -7.40 -4.46 20.03
N VAL A 46 -6.18 -4.55 19.52
CA VAL A 46 -5.81 -5.48 18.45
C VAL A 46 -4.77 -6.44 18.97
N LEU A 47 -5.15 -7.69 19.21
CA LEU A 47 -4.26 -8.73 19.78
C LEU A 47 -3.95 -9.85 18.79
N SER A 48 -4.69 -9.94 17.70
CA SER A 48 -4.53 -10.99 16.68
C SER A 48 -4.43 -10.41 15.29
N GLN A 49 -3.92 -11.22 14.35
CA GLN A 49 -3.83 -10.82 12.94
C GLN A 49 -5.22 -10.59 12.32
N ASP A 50 -6.20 -11.42 12.68
CA ASP A 50 -7.56 -11.29 12.15
C ASP A 50 -8.26 -10.03 12.66
N GLU A 51 -8.05 -9.67 13.93
CA GLU A 51 -8.53 -8.40 14.48
C GLU A 51 -7.86 -7.21 13.81
N ALA A 52 -6.57 -7.31 13.48
CA ALA A 52 -5.85 -6.28 12.76
C ALA A 52 -6.43 -6.06 11.35
N PHE A 53 -6.76 -7.12 10.62
CA PHE A 53 -7.44 -7.02 9.32
C PHE A 53 -8.80 -6.33 9.45
N ILE A 54 -9.60 -6.72 10.44
CA ILE A 54 -10.93 -6.15 10.68
C ILE A 54 -10.84 -4.67 11.02
N GLU A 55 -9.93 -4.29 11.93
CA GLU A 55 -9.76 -2.89 12.34
C GLU A 55 -9.26 -2.04 11.18
N PHE A 56 -8.31 -2.53 10.37
CA PHE A 56 -7.81 -1.87 9.18
C PHE A 56 -8.94 -1.65 8.16
N TYR A 57 -9.76 -2.68 7.90
CA TYR A 57 -10.92 -2.60 7.01
C TYR A 57 -11.93 -1.55 7.48
N ARG A 58 -12.31 -1.60 8.77
CA ARG A 58 -13.28 -0.68 9.38
C ARG A 58 -12.84 0.78 9.23
N ARG A 59 -11.54 1.05 9.31
CA ARG A 59 -11.00 2.41 9.13
C ARG A 59 -11.01 2.88 7.68
N LEU A 60 -10.81 1.98 6.73
CA LEU A 60 -10.87 2.31 5.31
C LEU A 60 -12.31 2.43 4.79
N ARG A 61 -13.19 1.54 5.24
CA ARG A 61 -14.59 1.44 4.81
C ARG A 61 -15.55 1.46 6.00
N PRO A 62 -15.74 2.61 6.66
CA PRO A 62 -16.65 2.70 7.79
C PRO A 62 -18.10 2.48 7.33
N GLY A 63 -18.85 1.70 8.13
CA GLY A 63 -20.25 1.41 7.88
C GLY A 63 -20.52 0.17 7.01
N GLU A 64 -19.49 -0.45 6.43
CA GLU A 64 -19.67 -1.73 5.74
C GLU A 64 -19.57 -2.91 6.73
N PRO A 65 -20.38 -3.97 6.54
CA PRO A 65 -20.26 -5.19 7.34
C PRO A 65 -18.88 -5.83 7.12
N THR A 66 -18.20 -6.14 8.20
CA THR A 66 -16.80 -6.60 8.15
C THR A 66 -16.74 -8.12 8.31
N ASN A 67 -16.07 -8.79 7.36
CA ASN A 67 -15.68 -10.18 7.43
C ASN A 67 -14.16 -10.25 7.32
N VAL A 68 -13.51 -11.15 8.06
CA VAL A 68 -12.07 -11.37 8.04
C VAL A 68 -11.55 -11.61 6.62
N GLN A 69 -12.25 -12.44 5.84
CA GLN A 69 -11.84 -12.74 4.48
C GLN A 69 -11.87 -11.52 3.56
N ASN A 70 -12.91 -10.69 3.67
CA ASN A 70 -13.03 -9.45 2.89
C ASN A 70 -11.96 -8.44 3.31
N ALA A 71 -11.64 -8.39 4.60
CA ALA A 71 -10.62 -7.51 5.13
C ALA A 71 -9.22 -7.92 4.65
N ARG A 72 -8.92 -9.23 4.65
CA ARG A 72 -7.68 -9.79 4.12
C ARG A 72 -7.55 -9.50 2.62
N ASN A 73 -8.58 -9.80 1.84
CA ASN A 73 -8.60 -9.54 0.40
C ASN A 73 -8.40 -8.04 0.08
N LEU A 74 -8.99 -7.15 0.88
CA LEU A 74 -8.79 -5.70 0.71
C LEU A 74 -7.32 -5.33 0.89
N MET A 75 -6.67 -5.85 1.92
CA MET A 75 -5.27 -5.55 2.21
C MET A 75 -4.33 -6.12 1.14
N GLU A 76 -4.55 -7.37 0.74
CA GLU A 76 -3.81 -8.00 -0.36
C GLU A 76 -3.95 -7.21 -1.66
N ASN A 77 -5.18 -6.80 -1.99
CA ASN A 77 -5.43 -6.01 -3.20
C ASN A 77 -4.82 -4.60 -3.13
N LEU A 78 -4.70 -4.04 -1.94
CA LEU A 78 -4.20 -2.67 -1.78
C LEU A 78 -2.68 -2.58 -1.96
N PHE A 79 -1.93 -3.60 -1.54
CA PHE A 79 -0.46 -3.55 -1.47
C PHE A 79 0.25 -4.59 -2.32
N PHE A 80 -0.33 -5.79 -2.47
CA PHE A 80 0.40 -6.97 -2.98
C PHE A 80 -0.17 -7.54 -4.28
N ASN A 81 -1.32 -7.07 -4.75
CA ASN A 81 -1.92 -7.58 -5.97
C ASN A 81 -1.32 -6.90 -7.22
N PRO A 82 -0.59 -7.65 -8.08
CA PRO A 82 0.07 -7.08 -9.26
C PRO A 82 -0.90 -6.50 -10.30
N ARG A 83 -2.18 -6.83 -10.23
CA ARG A 83 -3.19 -6.26 -11.12
C ARG A 83 -3.69 -4.89 -10.70
N LEU A 84 -3.53 -4.55 -9.43
CA LEU A 84 -4.07 -3.32 -8.83
C LEU A 84 -2.98 -2.36 -8.37
N TYR A 85 -1.80 -2.87 -8.05
CA TYR A 85 -0.67 -2.08 -7.58
C TYR A 85 0.59 -2.43 -8.37
N ASP A 86 1.24 -1.42 -8.91
CA ASP A 86 2.46 -1.55 -9.69
C ASP A 86 3.34 -0.31 -9.51
N LEU A 87 4.51 -0.48 -8.92
CA LEU A 87 5.53 0.55 -8.79
C LEU A 87 6.18 0.91 -10.14
N GLY A 88 6.17 -0.03 -11.07
CA GLY A 88 7.01 0.01 -12.26
C GLY A 88 8.50 -0.12 -11.92
N LYS A 89 9.32 -0.40 -12.93
CA LYS A 89 10.78 -0.58 -12.75
C LYS A 89 11.48 0.66 -12.16
N VAL A 90 11.05 1.85 -12.59
CA VAL A 90 11.61 3.11 -12.08
C VAL A 90 11.23 3.34 -10.62
N GLY A 91 9.99 3.04 -10.25
CA GLY A 91 9.54 3.14 -8.85
C GLY A 91 10.30 2.18 -7.95
N ARG A 92 10.48 0.92 -8.37
CA ARG A 92 11.27 -0.08 -7.63
C ARG A 92 12.72 0.37 -7.47
N TYR A 93 13.36 0.83 -8.54
CA TYR A 93 14.72 1.33 -8.47
C TYR A 93 14.87 2.49 -7.47
N LYS A 94 13.96 3.46 -7.51
CA LYS A 94 13.99 4.61 -6.57
C LYS A 94 13.74 4.19 -5.13
N LEU A 95 12.82 3.26 -4.92
CA LEU A 95 12.49 2.73 -3.58
C LEU A 95 13.70 2.00 -3.00
N ASN A 96 14.31 1.07 -3.76
CA ASN A 96 15.50 0.37 -3.36
C ASN A 96 16.63 1.33 -2.99
N ARG A 97 16.89 2.30 -3.85
CA ARG A 97 17.94 3.31 -3.61
C ARG A 97 17.67 4.18 -2.37
N ARG A 98 16.39 4.53 -2.12
CA ARG A 98 16.02 5.39 -0.99
C ARG A 98 16.06 4.65 0.34
N LEU A 99 15.73 3.37 0.35
CA LEU A 99 15.63 2.54 1.54
C LEU A 99 16.85 1.62 1.75
N ASP A 100 17.83 1.69 0.84
CA ASP A 100 19.02 0.83 0.83
C ASP A 100 18.67 -0.66 0.79
N LEU A 101 17.74 -1.01 -0.13
CA LEU A 101 17.26 -2.36 -0.34
C LEU A 101 17.85 -2.95 -1.63
N ASP A 102 18.06 -4.27 -1.65
CA ASP A 102 18.51 -5.03 -2.83
C ASP A 102 17.42 -5.98 -3.33
N ILE A 103 16.19 -5.44 -3.53
CA ILE A 103 15.08 -6.21 -4.08
C ILE A 103 15.16 -6.18 -5.61
N ASN A 104 14.85 -7.33 -6.25
CA ASN A 104 14.92 -7.47 -7.70
C ASN A 104 14.08 -6.39 -8.41
N SER A 105 14.64 -5.78 -9.45
CA SER A 105 13.99 -4.73 -10.26
C SER A 105 12.72 -5.20 -10.99
N ASP A 106 12.54 -6.51 -11.17
CA ASP A 106 11.34 -7.08 -11.77
C ASP A 106 10.20 -7.26 -10.76
N GLU A 107 10.48 -7.17 -9.45
CA GLU A 107 9.48 -7.16 -8.40
C GLU A 107 8.87 -5.76 -8.28
N THR A 108 7.76 -5.54 -8.99
CA THR A 108 7.11 -4.23 -9.07
C THR A 108 6.01 -4.02 -8.02
N ASN A 109 5.73 -5.03 -7.20
CA ASN A 109 4.81 -4.93 -6.07
C ASN A 109 5.54 -4.52 -4.79
N LEU A 110 4.79 -4.03 -3.81
CA LEU A 110 5.33 -3.86 -2.46
C LEU A 110 5.58 -5.21 -1.80
N THR A 111 6.66 -5.30 -1.04
CA THR A 111 6.96 -6.42 -0.16
C THR A 111 6.76 -6.02 1.30
N LYS A 112 6.72 -7.00 2.20
CA LYS A 112 6.69 -6.70 3.65
C LYS A 112 7.95 -5.96 4.09
N GLU A 113 9.08 -6.30 3.51
CA GLU A 113 10.37 -5.67 3.78
C GLU A 113 10.36 -4.18 3.38
N ASP A 114 9.78 -3.84 2.22
CA ASP A 114 9.58 -2.45 1.82
C ASP A 114 8.84 -1.65 2.90
N LEU A 115 7.71 -2.21 3.39
CA LEU A 115 6.87 -1.53 4.38
C LEU A 115 7.60 -1.32 5.71
N VAL A 116 8.33 -2.31 6.19
CA VAL A 116 9.15 -2.19 7.40
C VAL A 116 10.25 -1.14 7.21
N SER A 117 10.95 -1.17 6.08
CA SER A 117 12.03 -0.21 5.78
C SER A 117 11.53 1.22 5.62
N VAL A 118 10.33 1.41 5.04
CA VAL A 118 9.66 2.73 5.00
C VAL A 118 9.43 3.25 6.41
N VAL A 119 8.94 2.39 7.31
CA VAL A 119 8.69 2.79 8.71
C VAL A 119 9.98 3.17 9.42
N ARG A 120 11.04 2.37 9.26
CA ARG A 120 12.37 2.67 9.81
C ARG A 120 12.85 4.04 9.35
N LYS A 121 12.73 4.30 8.05
CA LYS A 121 13.10 5.59 7.45
C LYS A 121 12.29 6.75 8.00
N MET A 122 10.99 6.57 8.20
CA MET A 122 10.12 7.60 8.81
C MET A 122 10.55 7.93 10.23
N ILE A 123 10.93 6.95 11.04
CA ILE A 123 11.43 7.18 12.40
C ILE A 123 12.74 7.97 12.36
N LEU A 124 13.69 7.59 11.50
CA LEU A 124 14.97 8.29 11.34
C LEU A 124 14.79 9.75 10.94
N VAL A 125 13.88 10.02 9.99
CA VAL A 125 13.56 11.40 9.58
C VAL A 125 12.91 12.18 10.73
N ASN A 126 11.99 11.56 11.47
CA ASN A 126 11.34 12.22 12.61
C ASN A 126 12.32 12.53 13.75
N ASN A 127 13.32 11.68 13.97
CA ASN A 127 14.40 11.88 14.94
C ASN A 127 15.48 12.88 14.44
N GLY A 128 15.33 13.43 13.22
CA GLY A 128 16.31 14.36 12.64
C GLY A 128 17.64 13.71 12.24
N GLN A 129 17.72 12.38 12.23
CA GLN A 129 18.91 11.63 11.82
C GLN A 129 19.07 11.57 10.31
N GLU A 130 17.97 11.79 9.58
CA GLU A 130 17.95 11.88 8.13
C GLU A 130 17.14 13.07 7.65
N SER A 131 17.47 13.57 6.44
CA SER A 131 16.73 14.65 5.81
C SER A 131 15.46 14.12 5.13
N PRO A 132 14.32 14.84 5.23
CA PRO A 132 13.14 14.53 4.45
C PRO A 132 13.42 14.69 2.94
N ASP A 133 12.64 13.98 2.12
CA ASP A 133 12.74 14.13 0.66
C ASP A 133 12.18 15.47 0.20
N ASP A 134 12.88 16.10 -0.75
CA ASP A 134 12.35 17.26 -1.47
C ASP A 134 11.34 16.76 -2.53
N ILE A 135 10.04 16.86 -2.19
CA ILE A 135 8.94 16.42 -3.05
C ILE A 135 8.76 17.30 -4.29
N ASP A 136 9.26 18.53 -4.27
CA ASP A 136 9.13 19.48 -5.40
C ASP A 136 10.28 19.36 -6.39
N HIS A 137 11.37 18.72 -6.01
CA HIS A 137 12.50 18.48 -6.89
C HIS A 137 12.09 17.63 -8.10
N LEU A 138 12.41 18.08 -9.32
CA LEU A 138 12.04 17.38 -10.57
C LEU A 138 12.58 15.95 -10.67
N GLY A 139 13.66 15.62 -9.99
CA GLY A 139 14.18 14.26 -9.84
C GLY A 139 13.23 13.33 -9.08
N ASN A 140 12.35 13.86 -8.23
CA ASN A 140 11.38 13.11 -7.43
C ASN A 140 9.96 13.15 -8.04
N ARG A 141 9.74 13.98 -9.05
CA ARG A 141 8.45 14.10 -9.76
C ARG A 141 8.51 13.39 -11.11
N ARG A 142 7.50 12.57 -11.38
CA ARG A 142 7.33 11.92 -12.67
C ARG A 142 6.60 12.86 -13.63
N ILE A 143 7.17 13.06 -14.82
CA ILE A 143 6.55 13.83 -15.90
C ILE A 143 5.81 12.85 -16.81
N ARG A 144 4.52 13.11 -17.06
CA ARG A 144 3.72 12.35 -18.03
C ARG A 144 3.92 12.92 -19.43
N ALA A 145 4.44 12.08 -20.33
CA ALA A 145 4.58 12.43 -21.74
C ALA A 145 3.24 12.30 -22.49
N VAL A 146 3.18 12.86 -23.70
CA VAL A 146 1.98 12.85 -24.56
C VAL A 146 1.47 11.45 -24.82
N GLY A 147 2.36 10.48 -25.06
CA GLY A 147 1.97 9.07 -25.27
C GLY A 147 1.17 8.48 -24.12
N GLU A 148 1.58 8.73 -22.89
CA GLU A 148 0.85 8.26 -21.69
C GLU A 148 -0.52 8.94 -21.54
N LEU A 149 -0.60 10.24 -21.85
CA LEU A 149 -1.86 10.98 -21.80
C LEU A 149 -2.85 10.45 -22.82
N LEU A 150 -2.40 10.16 -24.05
CA LEU A 150 -3.19 9.54 -25.10
C LEU A 150 -3.63 8.14 -24.70
N GLN A 151 -2.72 7.31 -24.20
CA GLN A 151 -3.03 5.96 -23.70
C GLN A 151 -4.14 5.98 -22.65
N ASN A 152 -4.06 6.89 -21.70
CA ASN A 152 -5.08 7.02 -20.65
C ASN A 152 -6.44 7.44 -21.20
N SER A 153 -6.48 8.36 -22.17
CA SER A 153 -7.71 8.78 -22.84
C SER A 153 -8.33 7.65 -23.64
N MET A 154 -7.52 6.91 -24.40
CA MET A 154 -7.96 5.74 -25.15
C MET A 154 -8.47 4.63 -24.24
N ARG A 155 -7.79 4.35 -23.13
CA ARG A 155 -8.23 3.35 -22.14
C ARG A 155 -9.65 3.64 -21.65
N VAL A 156 -9.96 4.90 -21.34
CA VAL A 156 -11.31 5.30 -20.91
C VAL A 156 -12.33 5.04 -22.02
N GLY A 157 -11.98 5.32 -23.28
CA GLY A 157 -12.83 5.03 -24.45
C GLY A 157 -13.08 3.53 -24.60
N PHE A 158 -12.04 2.71 -24.52
CA PHE A 158 -12.16 1.25 -24.62
C PHE A 158 -12.97 0.64 -23.49
N LEU A 159 -12.82 1.11 -22.24
CA LEU A 159 -13.65 0.65 -21.12
C LEU A 159 -15.13 0.97 -21.32
N ARG A 160 -15.46 2.15 -21.88
CA ARG A 160 -16.84 2.48 -22.24
C ARG A 160 -17.37 1.59 -23.34
N MET A 161 -16.59 1.35 -24.37
CA MET A 161 -16.95 0.46 -25.48
C MET A 161 -17.17 -0.99 -24.98
N GLU A 162 -16.26 -1.52 -24.18
CA GLU A 162 -16.38 -2.85 -23.58
C GLU A 162 -17.69 -2.95 -22.78
N ARG A 163 -17.99 -1.96 -21.95
CA ARG A 163 -19.22 -1.93 -21.16
C ARG A 163 -20.46 -1.98 -22.04
N VAL A 164 -20.53 -1.15 -23.08
CA VAL A 164 -21.68 -1.10 -24.00
C VAL A 164 -21.83 -2.42 -24.76
N ILE A 165 -20.73 -3.02 -25.23
CA ILE A 165 -20.77 -4.31 -25.90
C ILE A 165 -21.29 -5.38 -24.94
N ARG A 166 -20.75 -5.45 -23.72
CA ARG A 166 -21.17 -6.41 -22.68
C ARG A 166 -22.65 -6.27 -22.34
N GLU A 167 -23.15 -5.05 -22.18
CA GLU A 167 -24.57 -4.76 -21.95
C GLU A 167 -25.45 -5.23 -23.12
N ARG A 168 -25.04 -4.96 -24.37
CA ARG A 168 -25.77 -5.42 -25.57
C ARG A 168 -25.79 -6.93 -25.68
N MET A 169 -24.65 -7.60 -25.46
CA MET A 169 -24.56 -9.07 -25.51
C MET A 169 -25.42 -9.74 -24.43
N THR A 170 -25.62 -9.09 -23.29
CA THR A 170 -26.50 -9.60 -22.23
C THR A 170 -27.97 -9.48 -22.58
N ILE A 171 -28.36 -8.38 -23.26
CA ILE A 171 -29.76 -8.13 -23.65
C ILE A 171 -30.16 -8.91 -24.92
N GLN A 172 -29.24 -9.08 -25.87
CA GLN A 172 -29.45 -9.74 -27.16
C GLN A 172 -28.46 -10.88 -27.35
N PRO A 173 -28.81 -12.10 -26.91
CA PRO A 173 -27.89 -13.24 -26.98
C PRO A 173 -27.72 -13.80 -28.41
N ASP A 174 -28.43 -13.30 -29.43
CA ASP A 174 -28.30 -13.76 -30.81
C ASP A 174 -27.11 -13.10 -31.51
N PRO A 175 -26.06 -13.86 -31.87
CA PRO A 175 -24.87 -13.32 -32.52
C PRO A 175 -25.10 -12.73 -33.91
N SER A 176 -26.18 -13.09 -34.60
CA SER A 176 -26.49 -12.62 -35.97
C SER A 176 -26.88 -11.13 -36.05
N ILE A 177 -27.11 -10.51 -34.92
CA ILE A 177 -27.53 -9.10 -34.82
C ILE A 177 -26.34 -8.14 -34.67
N PHE A 178 -25.15 -8.68 -34.37
CA PHE A 178 -23.91 -7.91 -34.26
C PHE A 178 -23.18 -7.81 -35.62
N THR A 179 -23.69 -6.99 -36.49
CA THR A 179 -23.03 -6.58 -37.75
C THR A 179 -22.56 -5.13 -37.67
#